data_7dc3aa0ca5c4e5eec6dd70a599522838
#
_entry.id   7dc3aa0ca5c4e5eec6dd70a599522838
#
_cell.length_a   1.000
_cell.length_b   1.000
_cell.length_c   1.000
_cell.angle_alpha   90.00
_cell.angle_beta   90.00
_cell.angle_gamma   90.00
#
_symmetry.space_group_name_H-M   'P 1'
#
loop_
_entity.id
_entity.type
_entity.pdbx_description
1 polymer ?
#
loop_
_entity_poly.entity_id
_entity_poly.type
_entity_poly.pdbx_seq_one_letter_code
_entity_poly.pdbx_strand_id
1 'polypeptide(L)'
;MNSRTLEIRRAALSAGLLALVLLVVAGIYLGWSRGFREEPQPAWVFESAESRFKYGSIGAEHDAGVPYWIFYVLPRVFPEKFRQDGKVAPGGYAALGVAWEQGQELPVGFTRKTIGFARVANNCAACHTTSYRTSPDSNPVFVVGGPGHTVNIENFFRLLIDCARDPRFNADILMAEIDRVTDLDIIDRLLYRFVIIPITKKRLLEREAQFAWIYRSDFPDWGRGRDDGMNLTRYFMIRAPMDDAFGPADIPAVWNLGKYHAETGQLPNYAGDTHDVHSVMVDSALGVLGAAPANKADFLAQVKWLQDYLSNLPPPKYPFPIDAARAAAGKPVFDAHCAACHASPRTGTRLPLAEVGTDKGRLDTWNKDAAIKANRIVAGMGIDRRGLVEEDLPGYKIPFLDGIWLRGPYLHNGSVPTLRDLLEPAADRPKAFWRGYDVFDPVKVGFVTEGEGAKQVGTRMDTTQRGSGNQGHEFGTTLGRADKEALVEYLKTL
;
A
#
# COMPACT_ATOMS: atom_id res chain seq x y z
N MET A 1 60.37 -20.53 -44.08
CA MET A 1 58.97 -20.03 -43.96
C MET A 1 58.98 -18.63 -44.49
N ASN A 2 58.23 -18.35 -45.55
CA ASN A 2 58.36 -17.11 -46.33
C ASN A 2 57.76 -15.94 -45.49
N SER A 3 58.41 -14.76 -45.45
CA SER A 3 58.00 -13.57 -44.68
C SER A 3 56.51 -13.20 -44.90
N ARG A 4 56.05 -13.37 -46.12
CA ARG A 4 54.63 -13.17 -46.51
C ARG A 4 53.66 -14.07 -45.77
N THR A 5 54.03 -15.34 -45.51
CA THR A 5 53.18 -16.30 -44.77
C THR A 5 53.07 -15.92 -43.28
N LEU A 6 54.15 -15.35 -42.73
CA LEU A 6 54.19 -14.87 -41.34
C LEU A 6 53.35 -13.61 -41.14
N GLU A 7 53.35 -12.69 -42.11
CA GLU A 7 52.51 -11.47 -42.10
C GLU A 7 51.03 -11.81 -42.22
N ILE A 8 50.66 -12.72 -43.12
CA ILE A 8 49.24 -13.17 -43.25
C ILE A 8 48.77 -13.84 -41.97
N ARG A 9 49.59 -14.66 -41.32
CA ARG A 9 49.20 -15.29 -40.05
C ARG A 9 49.06 -14.28 -38.92
N ARG A 10 49.94 -13.26 -38.85
CA ARG A 10 49.84 -12.16 -37.87
C ARG A 10 48.57 -11.32 -38.12
N ALA A 11 48.28 -10.98 -39.35
CA ALA A 11 47.09 -10.25 -39.72
C ALA A 11 45.80 -11.05 -39.37
N ALA A 12 45.77 -12.36 -39.68
CA ALA A 12 44.65 -13.23 -39.31
C ALA A 12 44.47 -13.39 -37.79
N LEU A 13 45.54 -13.49 -37.02
CA LEU A 13 45.51 -13.53 -35.57
C LEU A 13 45.02 -12.19 -34.97
N SER A 14 45.50 -11.06 -35.51
CA SER A 14 45.04 -9.74 -35.08
C SER A 14 43.55 -9.50 -35.39
N ALA A 15 43.11 -9.92 -36.56
CA ALA A 15 41.69 -9.85 -36.96
C ALA A 15 40.81 -10.76 -36.07
N GLY A 16 41.27 -11.99 -35.76
CA GLY A 16 40.59 -12.90 -34.86
C GLY A 16 40.50 -12.36 -33.43
N LEU A 17 41.60 -11.76 -32.93
CA LEU A 17 41.61 -11.12 -31.60
C LEU A 17 40.64 -9.90 -31.55
N LEU A 18 40.66 -9.07 -32.58
CA LEU A 18 39.73 -7.92 -32.70
C LEU A 18 38.27 -8.40 -32.71
N ALA A 19 37.95 -9.41 -33.51
CA ALA A 19 36.61 -10.00 -33.54
C ALA A 19 36.18 -10.55 -32.16
N LEU A 20 37.07 -11.24 -31.46
CA LEU A 20 36.82 -11.74 -30.11
C LEU A 20 36.55 -10.60 -29.12
N VAL A 21 37.37 -9.53 -29.17
CA VAL A 21 37.19 -8.34 -28.32
C VAL A 21 35.84 -7.69 -28.62
N LEU A 22 35.47 -7.51 -29.89
CA LEU A 22 34.19 -6.96 -30.28
C LEU A 22 33.00 -7.83 -29.79
N LEU A 23 33.11 -9.14 -29.88
CA LEU A 23 32.10 -10.08 -29.35
C LEU A 23 31.96 -9.97 -27.84
N VAL A 24 33.07 -9.89 -27.11
CA VAL A 24 33.05 -9.69 -25.64
C VAL A 24 32.44 -8.37 -25.27
N VAL A 25 32.82 -7.28 -25.95
CA VAL A 25 32.21 -5.95 -25.70
C VAL A 25 30.73 -5.94 -26.01
N ALA A 26 30.31 -6.52 -27.15
CA ALA A 26 28.91 -6.67 -27.50
C ALA A 26 28.14 -7.52 -26.47
N GLY A 27 28.72 -8.61 -26.00
CA GLY A 27 28.14 -9.44 -24.94
C GLY A 27 27.97 -8.70 -23.61
N ILE A 28 28.99 -7.94 -23.21
CA ILE A 28 28.92 -7.10 -22.00
C ILE A 28 27.85 -6.01 -22.16
N TYR A 29 27.82 -5.32 -23.31
CA TYR A 29 26.80 -4.30 -23.60
C TYR A 29 25.37 -4.88 -23.59
N LEU A 30 25.17 -6.03 -24.23
CA LEU A 30 23.89 -6.73 -24.22
C LEU A 30 23.48 -7.15 -22.82
N GLY A 31 24.41 -7.72 -22.04
CA GLY A 31 24.17 -8.08 -20.65
C GLY A 31 23.80 -6.88 -19.79
N TRP A 32 24.52 -5.78 -19.95
CA TRP A 32 24.20 -4.54 -19.25
C TRP A 32 22.87 -3.94 -19.70
N SER A 33 22.64 -3.83 -21.00
CA SER A 33 21.41 -3.19 -21.53
C SER A 33 20.15 -3.98 -21.19
N ARG A 34 20.22 -5.32 -21.21
CA ARG A 34 19.09 -6.20 -20.93
C ARG A 34 18.91 -6.57 -19.46
N GLY A 35 19.90 -6.29 -18.60
CA GLY A 35 19.85 -6.59 -17.17
C GLY A 35 19.71 -5.37 -16.25
N PHE A 36 20.35 -4.26 -16.62
CA PHE A 36 20.61 -3.15 -15.69
C PHE A 36 20.32 -1.75 -16.23
N ARG A 37 20.23 -1.56 -17.54
CA ARG A 37 19.97 -0.24 -18.11
C ARG A 37 18.59 0.24 -17.65
N GLU A 38 18.59 1.39 -16.99
CA GLU A 38 17.38 2.04 -16.51
C GLU A 38 16.86 3.04 -17.56
N GLU A 39 15.56 3.00 -17.81
CA GLU A 39 14.89 3.92 -18.71
C GLU A 39 13.91 4.81 -17.94
N PRO A 40 13.75 6.07 -18.35
CA PRO A 40 12.75 6.94 -17.73
C PRO A 40 11.35 6.38 -17.98
N GLN A 41 10.44 6.62 -17.02
CA GLN A 41 9.03 6.31 -17.23
C GLN A 41 8.44 7.19 -18.36
N PRO A 42 7.35 6.74 -19.02
CA PRO A 42 6.68 7.51 -20.05
C PRO A 42 6.27 8.91 -19.57
N ALA A 43 6.33 9.89 -20.48
CA ALA A 43 6.05 11.30 -20.15
C ALA A 43 4.65 11.51 -19.55
N TRP A 44 3.64 10.77 -20.02
CA TRP A 44 2.26 10.89 -19.55
C TRP A 44 2.12 10.66 -18.03
N VAL A 45 3.01 9.87 -17.41
CA VAL A 45 3.03 9.66 -15.96
C VAL A 45 3.24 10.99 -15.20
N PHE A 46 3.91 11.95 -15.82
CA PHE A 46 4.30 13.22 -15.21
C PHE A 46 3.49 14.43 -15.73
N GLU A 47 2.44 14.21 -16.54
CA GLU A 47 1.59 15.28 -17.08
C GLU A 47 0.76 15.98 -15.99
N SER A 48 0.43 15.28 -14.92
CA SER A 48 -0.22 15.88 -13.75
C SER A 48 0.35 15.32 -12.44
N ALA A 49 0.16 16.06 -11.35
CA ALA A 49 0.53 15.60 -10.03
C ALA A 49 -0.23 14.33 -9.63
N GLU A 50 -1.51 14.23 -10.01
CA GLU A 50 -2.35 13.07 -9.76
C GLU A 50 -1.86 11.84 -10.55
N SER A 51 -1.56 11.99 -11.84
CA SER A 51 -1.01 10.91 -12.67
C SER A 51 0.32 10.41 -12.09
N ARG A 52 1.20 11.33 -11.69
CA ARG A 52 2.46 10.99 -11.03
C ARG A 52 2.27 10.25 -9.71
N PHE A 53 1.29 10.64 -8.89
CA PHE A 53 0.95 9.93 -7.66
C PHE A 53 0.44 8.52 -7.96
N LYS A 54 -0.44 8.37 -8.95
CA LYS A 54 -1.05 7.08 -9.33
C LYS A 54 -0.04 6.10 -9.94
N TYR A 55 0.87 6.58 -10.80
CA TYR A 55 1.67 5.70 -11.67
C TYR A 55 3.19 5.97 -11.62
N GLY A 56 3.64 6.97 -10.87
CA GLY A 56 5.05 7.31 -10.72
C GLY A 56 5.81 6.30 -9.84
N SER A 57 6.98 5.87 -10.32
CA SER A 57 7.86 4.97 -9.59
C SER A 57 8.44 5.65 -8.34
N ILE A 58 8.52 4.88 -7.25
CA ILE A 58 9.25 5.26 -6.04
C ILE A 58 10.54 4.42 -5.87
N GLY A 59 10.91 3.64 -6.89
CA GLY A 59 12.12 2.81 -6.88
C GLY A 59 11.91 1.38 -6.34
N ALA A 60 10.68 0.94 -6.17
CA ALA A 60 10.38 -0.43 -5.71
C ALA A 60 10.66 -1.49 -6.79
N GLU A 61 10.75 -1.12 -8.07
CA GLU A 61 11.00 -2.03 -9.18
C GLU A 61 12.37 -2.72 -9.12
N HIS A 62 13.34 -2.13 -8.40
CA HIS A 62 14.68 -2.70 -8.28
C HIS A 62 14.70 -4.01 -7.52
N ASP A 63 14.03 -4.10 -6.38
CA ASP A 63 14.04 -5.29 -5.51
C ASP A 63 12.69 -6.03 -5.46
N ALA A 64 11.58 -5.28 -5.42
CA ALA A 64 10.23 -5.84 -5.33
C ALA A 64 9.52 -5.98 -6.67
N GLY A 65 10.12 -5.52 -7.78
CA GLY A 65 9.51 -5.54 -9.10
C GLY A 65 9.31 -6.93 -9.69
N VAL A 66 8.09 -7.22 -10.12
CA VAL A 66 7.74 -8.42 -10.89
C VAL A 66 7.95 -8.14 -12.39
N PRO A 67 8.60 -9.03 -13.17
CA PRO A 67 8.73 -8.83 -14.63
C PRO A 67 7.38 -8.60 -15.28
N TYR A 68 7.26 -7.53 -16.08
CA TYR A 68 5.98 -7.04 -16.61
C TYR A 68 5.19 -8.12 -17.35
N TRP A 69 5.82 -8.89 -18.26
CA TRP A 69 5.09 -9.89 -19.01
C TRP A 69 4.67 -11.09 -18.16
N ILE A 70 5.43 -11.44 -17.13
CA ILE A 70 4.97 -12.42 -16.14
C ILE A 70 3.75 -11.87 -15.41
N PHE A 71 3.83 -10.66 -14.84
CA PHE A 71 2.70 -10.00 -14.17
C PHE A 71 1.45 -9.97 -15.08
N TYR A 72 1.61 -9.59 -16.33
CA TYR A 72 0.52 -9.47 -17.30
C TYR A 72 -0.20 -10.78 -17.59
N VAL A 73 0.54 -11.89 -17.67
CA VAL A 73 -0.05 -13.20 -18.03
C VAL A 73 -0.50 -14.03 -16.83
N LEU A 74 -0.12 -13.70 -15.58
CA LEU A 74 -0.56 -14.45 -14.40
C LEU A 74 -2.09 -14.67 -14.34
N PRO A 75 -2.96 -13.67 -14.60
CA PRO A 75 -4.42 -13.88 -14.58
C PRO A 75 -4.92 -14.82 -15.68
N ARG A 76 -4.16 -14.98 -16.75
CA ARG A 76 -4.49 -15.89 -17.86
C ARG A 76 -4.09 -17.33 -17.56
N VAL A 77 -2.95 -17.50 -16.88
CA VAL A 77 -2.45 -18.83 -16.47
C VAL A 77 -3.19 -19.37 -15.25
N PHE A 78 -3.58 -18.48 -14.33
CA PHE A 78 -4.20 -18.83 -13.05
C PHE A 78 -5.56 -18.12 -12.85
N PRO A 79 -6.51 -18.20 -13.81
CA PRO A 79 -7.76 -17.41 -13.74
C PRO A 79 -8.57 -17.69 -12.46
N GLU A 80 -8.46 -18.89 -11.88
CA GLU A 80 -9.12 -19.25 -10.63
C GLU A 80 -8.62 -18.47 -9.41
N LYS A 81 -7.37 -17.99 -9.44
CA LYS A 81 -6.76 -17.19 -8.36
C LYS A 81 -7.12 -15.69 -8.46
N PHE A 82 -7.65 -15.26 -9.60
CA PHE A 82 -7.97 -13.85 -9.91
C PHE A 82 -9.47 -13.61 -10.04
N ARG A 83 -10.27 -14.42 -9.39
CA ARG A 83 -11.73 -14.30 -9.44
C ARG A 83 -12.26 -13.49 -8.27
N GLN A 84 -13.27 -12.71 -8.59
CA GLN A 84 -14.20 -12.13 -7.65
C GLN A 84 -15.61 -12.54 -8.08
N ASP A 85 -16.43 -13.04 -7.16
CA ASP A 85 -17.81 -13.50 -7.44
C ASP A 85 -17.87 -14.58 -8.55
N GLY A 86 -16.89 -15.47 -8.58
CA GLY A 86 -16.82 -16.54 -9.59
C GLY A 86 -16.44 -16.08 -10.98
N LYS A 87 -16.25 -14.76 -11.22
CA LYS A 87 -15.81 -14.18 -12.49
C LYS A 87 -14.38 -13.66 -12.38
N VAL A 88 -13.64 -13.71 -13.48
CA VAL A 88 -12.34 -13.04 -13.54
C VAL A 88 -12.59 -11.53 -13.59
N ALA A 89 -12.09 -10.82 -12.59
CA ALA A 89 -12.19 -9.37 -12.53
C ALA A 89 -11.43 -8.72 -13.70
N PRO A 90 -11.79 -7.50 -14.12
CA PRO A 90 -11.07 -6.79 -15.17
C PRO A 90 -9.57 -6.76 -14.90
N GLY A 91 -8.74 -7.16 -15.88
CA GLY A 91 -7.30 -7.31 -15.71
C GLY A 91 -6.84 -8.34 -14.68
N GLY A 92 -7.78 -9.05 -14.03
CA GLY A 92 -7.50 -10.02 -12.97
C GLY A 92 -7.25 -9.39 -11.61
N TYR A 93 -6.34 -8.44 -11.52
CA TYR A 93 -5.90 -7.81 -10.26
C TYR A 93 -6.97 -6.95 -9.57
N ALA A 94 -8.00 -6.51 -10.27
CA ALA A 94 -9.15 -5.83 -9.66
C ALA A 94 -9.85 -6.69 -8.58
N ALA A 95 -9.70 -8.01 -8.64
CA ALA A 95 -10.18 -8.93 -7.58
C ALA A 95 -9.55 -8.64 -6.21
N LEU A 96 -8.36 -8.03 -6.19
CA LEU A 96 -7.69 -7.59 -4.96
C LEU A 96 -8.25 -6.26 -4.41
N GLY A 97 -9.25 -5.69 -5.05
CA GLY A 97 -9.84 -4.40 -4.66
C GLY A 97 -8.99 -3.18 -4.93
N VAL A 98 -7.98 -3.31 -5.77
CA VAL A 98 -7.19 -2.16 -6.24
C VAL A 98 -8.03 -1.32 -7.21
N ALA A 99 -7.90 0.00 -7.14
CA ALA A 99 -8.54 0.92 -8.06
C ALA A 99 -8.00 0.71 -9.48
N TRP A 100 -8.89 0.63 -10.47
CA TRP A 100 -8.48 0.45 -11.87
C TRP A 100 -9.26 1.40 -12.77
N GLU A 101 -8.58 2.38 -13.32
CA GLU A 101 -9.19 3.36 -14.21
C GLU A 101 -9.39 2.76 -15.61
N GLN A 102 -10.51 3.11 -16.24
CA GLN A 102 -10.81 2.64 -17.59
C GLN A 102 -9.74 3.09 -18.59
N GLY A 103 -9.27 2.15 -19.42
CA GLY A 103 -8.24 2.41 -20.44
C GLY A 103 -6.80 2.37 -19.91
N GLN A 104 -6.57 2.24 -18.64
CA GLN A 104 -5.22 2.07 -18.09
C GLN A 104 -4.76 0.61 -18.20
N GLU A 105 -3.47 0.45 -18.51
CA GLU A 105 -2.82 -0.87 -18.64
C GLU A 105 -2.61 -1.54 -17.27
N LEU A 106 -2.37 -0.76 -16.24
CA LEU A 106 -2.13 -1.21 -14.87
C LEU A 106 -3.11 -0.54 -13.89
N PRO A 107 -3.43 -1.19 -12.77
CA PRO A 107 -4.22 -0.56 -11.73
C PRO A 107 -3.49 0.63 -11.11
N VAL A 108 -4.24 1.51 -10.47
CA VAL A 108 -3.70 2.64 -9.71
C VAL A 108 -2.74 2.13 -8.64
N GLY A 109 -1.58 2.77 -8.54
CA GLY A 109 -0.54 2.38 -7.59
C GLY A 109 0.36 1.24 -8.06
N PHE A 110 0.16 0.76 -9.29
CA PHE A 110 1.08 -0.17 -9.94
C PHE A 110 1.90 0.61 -10.98
N THR A 111 3.20 0.56 -10.82
CA THR A 111 4.14 1.33 -11.62
C THR A 111 4.86 0.40 -12.60
N ARG A 112 5.13 0.90 -13.81
CA ARG A 112 5.95 0.20 -14.79
C ARG A 112 7.23 0.98 -15.05
N LYS A 113 8.36 0.33 -14.85
CA LYS A 113 9.68 0.88 -15.12
C LYS A 113 10.56 -0.15 -15.79
N THR A 114 11.37 0.27 -16.76
CA THR A 114 12.35 -0.60 -17.42
C THR A 114 13.67 -0.50 -16.68
N ILE A 115 14.15 -1.63 -16.18
CA ILE A 115 15.48 -1.83 -15.60
C ILE A 115 16.05 -3.08 -16.25
N GLY A 116 16.68 -2.91 -17.43
CA GLY A 116 17.02 -3.98 -18.35
C GLY A 116 15.81 -4.54 -19.09
N PHE A 117 14.78 -4.91 -18.37
CA PHE A 117 13.45 -5.30 -18.86
C PHE A 117 12.36 -4.63 -18.02
N ALA A 118 11.15 -4.53 -18.57
CA ALA A 118 10.03 -3.89 -17.89
C ALA A 118 9.64 -4.68 -16.63
N ARG A 119 9.46 -3.97 -15.51
CA ARG A 119 9.05 -4.50 -14.21
C ARG A 119 7.87 -3.72 -13.67
N VAL A 120 7.01 -4.40 -12.94
CA VAL A 120 5.86 -3.82 -12.23
C VAL A 120 6.12 -3.88 -10.75
N ALA A 121 5.94 -2.75 -10.08
CA ALA A 121 5.99 -2.66 -8.62
C ALA A 121 4.84 -1.80 -8.10
N ASN A 122 4.76 -1.61 -6.79
CA ASN A 122 3.75 -0.78 -6.16
C ASN A 122 4.35 0.57 -5.70
N ASN A 123 3.49 1.58 -5.69
CA ASN A 123 3.74 2.85 -5.03
C ASN A 123 2.66 3.14 -3.97
N CYS A 124 2.71 4.32 -3.34
CA CYS A 124 1.79 4.70 -2.26
C CYS A 124 0.31 4.65 -2.68
N ALA A 125 0.00 4.95 -3.96
CA ALA A 125 -1.37 4.99 -4.44
C ALA A 125 -2.06 3.62 -4.47
N ALA A 126 -1.32 2.50 -4.46
CA ALA A 126 -1.90 1.16 -4.38
C ALA A 126 -2.74 0.96 -3.12
N CYS A 127 -2.28 1.54 -2.01
CA CYS A 127 -2.95 1.49 -0.72
C CYS A 127 -3.73 2.78 -0.42
N HIS A 128 -3.28 3.94 -0.93
CA HIS A 128 -3.87 5.24 -0.65
C HIS A 128 -4.68 5.81 -1.84
N THR A 129 -5.46 4.94 -2.49
CA THR A 129 -6.54 5.34 -3.41
C THR A 129 -7.76 4.50 -3.08
N THR A 130 -8.82 5.15 -2.68
CA THR A 130 -10.10 4.49 -2.40
C THR A 130 -11.10 4.71 -3.52
N SER A 131 -12.17 3.92 -3.50
CA SER A 131 -13.37 4.22 -4.28
C SER A 131 -14.58 4.29 -3.38
N TYR A 132 -15.59 5.04 -3.81
CA TYR A 132 -16.94 4.93 -3.27
C TYR A 132 -17.96 4.95 -4.41
N ARG A 133 -19.10 4.30 -4.18
CA ARG A 133 -20.28 4.30 -5.05
C ARG A 133 -21.50 4.78 -4.27
N THR A 134 -22.37 5.51 -4.94
CA THR A 134 -23.63 6.01 -4.37
C THR A 134 -24.74 4.95 -4.38
N SER A 135 -24.59 3.90 -5.18
CA SER A 135 -25.45 2.73 -5.25
C SER A 135 -24.66 1.53 -5.80
N PRO A 136 -25.17 0.29 -5.66
CA PRO A 136 -24.52 -0.91 -6.22
C PRO A 136 -24.23 -0.83 -7.73
N ASP A 137 -25.09 -0.12 -8.49
CA ASP A 137 -25.03 -0.03 -9.94
C ASP A 137 -24.33 1.24 -10.44
N SER A 138 -23.93 2.16 -9.54
CA SER A 138 -23.21 3.36 -9.94
C SER A 138 -21.74 3.08 -10.23
N ASN A 139 -21.15 3.89 -11.12
CA ASN A 139 -19.70 3.84 -11.35
C ASN A 139 -18.93 4.25 -10.08
N PRO A 140 -17.78 3.62 -9.79
CA PRO A 140 -16.94 4.03 -8.68
C PRO A 140 -16.35 5.42 -8.91
N VAL A 141 -16.33 6.23 -7.86
CA VAL A 141 -15.58 7.49 -7.80
C VAL A 141 -14.26 7.20 -7.08
N PHE A 142 -13.14 7.35 -7.79
CA PHE A 142 -11.81 7.16 -7.19
C PHE A 142 -11.34 8.43 -6.49
N VAL A 143 -10.76 8.25 -5.30
CA VAL A 143 -10.25 9.34 -4.46
C VAL A 143 -8.79 9.04 -4.10
N VAL A 144 -7.88 9.83 -4.66
CA VAL A 144 -6.43 9.75 -4.36
C VAL A 144 -6.14 10.27 -2.96
N GLY A 145 -5.16 9.69 -2.30
CA GLY A 145 -4.83 10.02 -0.90
C GLY A 145 -5.89 9.52 0.09
N GLY A 146 -6.91 8.80 -0.37
CA GLY A 146 -7.97 8.24 0.47
C GLY A 146 -7.51 7.01 1.27
N PRO A 147 -8.33 6.55 2.22
CA PRO A 147 -8.06 5.32 2.96
C PRO A 147 -8.11 4.09 2.04
N GLY A 148 -7.28 3.09 2.31
CA GLY A 148 -7.20 1.89 1.47
C GLY A 148 -8.35 0.90 1.69
N HIS A 149 -9.58 1.37 1.72
CA HIS A 149 -10.77 0.59 2.14
C HIS A 149 -10.97 -0.72 1.38
N THR A 150 -10.72 -0.76 0.07
CA THR A 150 -11.05 -1.91 -0.79
C THR A 150 -9.88 -2.86 -1.00
N VAL A 151 -8.63 -2.39 -0.91
CA VAL A 151 -7.45 -3.17 -1.26
C VAL A 151 -7.19 -4.31 -0.26
N ASN A 152 -6.82 -5.49 -0.77
CA ASN A 152 -6.36 -6.62 0.02
C ASN A 152 -4.89 -6.91 -0.27
N ILE A 153 -4.01 -6.22 0.47
CA ILE A 153 -2.56 -6.30 0.25
C ILE A 153 -1.97 -7.64 0.70
N GLU A 154 -2.54 -8.25 1.75
CA GLU A 154 -2.13 -9.58 2.18
C GLU A 154 -2.38 -10.62 1.09
N ASN A 155 -3.57 -10.59 0.47
CA ASN A 155 -3.88 -11.47 -0.63
C ASN A 155 -3.02 -11.21 -1.88
N PHE A 156 -2.53 -9.98 -2.09
CA PHE A 156 -1.57 -9.72 -3.16
C PHE A 156 -0.26 -10.49 -2.94
N PHE A 157 0.28 -10.49 -1.71
CA PHE A 157 1.48 -11.26 -1.39
C PHE A 157 1.25 -12.76 -1.52
N ARG A 158 0.16 -13.27 -0.94
CA ARG A 158 -0.22 -14.68 -1.03
C ARG A 158 -0.40 -15.11 -2.48
N LEU A 159 -1.09 -14.34 -3.30
CA LEU A 159 -1.34 -14.60 -4.70
C LEU A 159 -0.06 -14.86 -5.50
N LEU A 160 0.94 -14.00 -5.35
CA LEU A 160 2.21 -14.14 -6.07
C LEU A 160 2.97 -15.40 -5.65
N ILE A 161 3.00 -15.69 -4.35
CA ILE A 161 3.64 -16.89 -3.80
C ILE A 161 2.89 -18.15 -4.24
N ASP A 162 1.58 -18.15 -4.17
CA ASP A 162 0.74 -19.30 -4.54
C ASP A 162 0.76 -19.57 -6.05
N CYS A 163 0.93 -18.52 -6.89
CA CYS A 163 1.24 -18.72 -8.30
C CYS A 163 2.60 -19.40 -8.48
N ALA A 164 3.63 -18.95 -7.75
CA ALA A 164 4.96 -19.51 -7.87
C ALA A 164 5.06 -20.98 -7.38
N ARG A 165 4.25 -21.37 -6.40
CA ARG A 165 4.14 -22.76 -5.92
C ARG A 165 3.48 -23.69 -6.94
N ASP A 166 2.59 -23.17 -7.77
CA ASP A 166 1.85 -23.96 -8.74
C ASP A 166 2.78 -24.51 -9.84
N PRO A 167 2.68 -25.80 -10.19
CA PRO A 167 3.49 -26.40 -11.26
C PRO A 167 3.38 -25.68 -12.61
N ARG A 168 2.25 -25.03 -12.90
CA ARG A 168 2.04 -24.22 -14.11
C ARG A 168 2.95 -22.99 -14.18
N PHE A 169 3.52 -22.53 -13.08
CA PHE A 169 4.51 -21.46 -13.09
C PHE A 169 5.86 -22.03 -13.59
N ASN A 170 5.97 -22.22 -14.87
CA ASN A 170 7.17 -22.71 -15.57
C ASN A 170 7.36 -22.00 -16.91
N ALA A 171 8.54 -22.14 -17.49
CA ALA A 171 8.90 -21.42 -18.71
C ALA A 171 8.04 -21.83 -19.93
N ASP A 172 7.62 -23.08 -20.03
CA ASP A 172 6.84 -23.53 -21.20
C ASP A 172 5.45 -22.90 -21.23
N ILE A 173 4.76 -22.92 -20.08
CA ILE A 173 3.41 -22.38 -19.96
C ILE A 173 3.40 -20.85 -20.01
N LEU A 174 4.30 -20.21 -19.25
CA LEU A 174 4.34 -18.75 -19.22
C LEU A 174 4.77 -18.16 -20.55
N MET A 175 5.77 -18.75 -21.24
CA MET A 175 6.15 -18.30 -22.57
C MET A 175 5.04 -18.48 -23.59
N ALA A 176 4.30 -19.60 -23.53
CA ALA A 176 3.16 -19.80 -24.43
C ALA A 176 2.07 -18.72 -24.28
N GLU A 177 1.83 -18.22 -23.04
CA GLU A 177 0.90 -17.10 -22.83
C GLU A 177 1.51 -15.75 -23.18
N ILE A 178 2.81 -15.54 -22.93
CA ILE A 178 3.52 -14.31 -23.34
C ILE A 178 3.51 -14.17 -24.85
N ASP A 179 3.78 -15.23 -25.60
CA ASP A 179 3.78 -15.26 -27.07
C ASP A 179 2.39 -14.98 -27.69
N ARG A 180 1.31 -15.13 -26.92
CA ARG A 180 -0.05 -14.76 -27.37
C ARG A 180 -0.36 -13.28 -27.23
N VAL A 181 0.38 -12.55 -26.39
CA VAL A 181 0.06 -11.16 -26.04
C VAL A 181 1.12 -10.17 -26.52
N THR A 182 2.32 -10.65 -26.85
CA THR A 182 3.41 -9.81 -27.37
C THR A 182 4.37 -10.61 -28.25
N ASP A 183 5.07 -9.92 -29.14
CA ASP A 183 6.15 -10.48 -29.95
C ASP A 183 7.50 -10.02 -29.38
N LEU A 184 8.11 -10.89 -28.56
CA LEU A 184 9.45 -10.64 -28.01
C LEU A 184 10.52 -10.93 -29.08
N ASP A 185 11.58 -10.12 -29.13
CA ASP A 185 12.74 -10.45 -29.92
C ASP A 185 13.42 -11.76 -29.41
N ILE A 186 14.27 -12.34 -30.24
CA ILE A 186 14.89 -13.65 -29.94
C ILE A 186 15.71 -13.62 -28.64
N ILE A 187 16.33 -12.49 -28.33
CA ILE A 187 17.18 -12.35 -27.12
C ILE A 187 16.27 -12.27 -25.89
N ASP A 188 15.25 -11.44 -25.91
CA ASP A 188 14.30 -11.31 -24.80
C ASP A 188 13.53 -12.61 -24.59
N ARG A 189 13.16 -13.34 -25.66
CA ARG A 189 12.53 -14.65 -25.55
C ARG A 189 13.44 -15.67 -24.86
N LEU A 190 14.73 -15.72 -25.21
CA LEU A 190 15.69 -16.58 -24.53
C LEU A 190 15.92 -16.16 -23.07
N LEU A 191 16.02 -14.86 -22.81
CA LEU A 191 16.14 -14.33 -21.44
C LEU A 191 14.94 -14.68 -20.58
N TYR A 192 13.70 -14.45 -21.08
CA TYR A 192 12.51 -14.83 -20.35
C TYR A 192 12.47 -16.32 -20.05
N ARG A 193 12.72 -17.16 -21.07
CA ARG A 193 12.63 -18.61 -20.95
C ARG A 193 13.64 -19.20 -19.97
N PHE A 194 14.91 -18.77 -20.04
CA PHE A 194 16.01 -19.44 -19.34
C PHE A 194 16.49 -18.69 -18.10
N VAL A 195 16.18 -17.43 -17.95
CA VAL A 195 16.69 -16.57 -16.87
C VAL A 195 15.56 -15.95 -16.08
N ILE A 196 14.70 -15.15 -16.70
CA ILE A 196 13.74 -14.29 -15.98
C ILE A 196 12.67 -15.14 -15.29
N ILE A 197 12.00 -16.06 -15.99
CA ILE A 197 10.95 -16.91 -15.40
C ILE A 197 11.51 -17.80 -14.28
N PRO A 198 12.61 -18.56 -14.47
CA PRO A 198 13.18 -19.36 -13.39
C PRO A 198 13.61 -18.55 -12.18
N ILE A 199 14.28 -17.40 -12.39
CA ILE A 199 14.70 -16.52 -11.28
C ILE A 199 13.50 -15.91 -10.57
N THR A 200 12.47 -15.46 -11.30
CA THR A 200 11.25 -14.93 -10.69
C THR A 200 10.56 -15.96 -9.81
N LYS A 201 10.39 -17.19 -10.30
CA LYS A 201 9.86 -18.30 -9.49
C LYS A 201 10.67 -18.49 -8.21
N LYS A 202 11.99 -18.61 -8.35
CA LYS A 202 12.90 -18.79 -7.21
C LYS A 202 12.77 -17.65 -6.20
N ARG A 203 12.77 -16.39 -6.65
CA ARG A 203 12.66 -15.21 -5.80
C ARG A 203 11.31 -15.14 -5.07
N LEU A 204 10.20 -15.46 -5.73
CA LEU A 204 8.89 -15.52 -5.08
C LEU A 204 8.83 -16.60 -4.00
N LEU A 205 9.41 -17.77 -4.24
CA LEU A 205 9.50 -18.84 -3.23
C LEU A 205 10.46 -18.50 -2.08
N GLU A 206 11.55 -17.77 -2.35
CA GLU A 206 12.42 -17.24 -1.28
C GLU A 206 11.69 -16.22 -0.40
N ARG A 207 10.78 -15.40 -0.98
CA ARG A 207 9.93 -14.48 -0.23
C ARG A 207 8.93 -15.20 0.68
N GLU A 208 8.53 -16.42 0.34
CA GLU A 208 7.63 -17.23 1.18
C GLU A 208 8.14 -17.33 2.63
N ALA A 209 9.44 -17.57 2.82
CA ALA A 209 10.02 -17.64 4.16
C ALA A 209 9.93 -16.30 4.91
N GLN A 210 10.02 -15.17 4.20
CA GLN A 210 9.89 -13.83 4.77
C GLN A 210 8.44 -13.48 5.09
N PHE A 211 7.48 -14.12 4.40
CA PHE A 211 6.05 -13.97 4.62
C PHE A 211 5.43 -15.13 5.42
N ALA A 212 6.24 -16.04 6.00
CA ALA A 212 5.73 -17.20 6.74
C ALA A 212 4.72 -16.82 7.84
N TRP A 213 4.88 -15.64 8.43
CA TRP A 213 4.01 -15.12 9.47
C TRP A 213 2.57 -14.83 8.99
N ILE A 214 2.33 -14.48 7.73
CA ILE A 214 0.98 -14.29 7.21
C ILE A 214 0.22 -15.61 6.97
N TYR A 215 0.92 -16.74 7.02
CA TYR A 215 0.34 -18.08 6.90
C TYR A 215 0.13 -18.77 8.25
N ARG A 216 0.39 -18.08 9.35
CA ARG A 216 0.18 -18.63 10.70
C ARG A 216 -1.31 -18.77 10.99
N SER A 217 -1.73 -19.93 11.50
CA SER A 217 -3.13 -20.20 11.83
C SER A 217 -3.67 -19.43 13.03
N ASP A 218 -2.78 -18.89 13.89
CA ASP A 218 -3.11 -18.06 15.05
C ASP A 218 -3.13 -16.56 14.73
N PHE A 219 -2.79 -16.17 13.49
CA PHE A 219 -2.91 -14.81 12.99
C PHE A 219 -4.13 -14.71 12.07
N PRO A 220 -5.15 -13.94 12.46
CA PRO A 220 -6.29 -13.67 11.57
C PRO A 220 -5.84 -12.99 10.28
N ASP A 221 -6.54 -13.22 9.17
CA ASP A 221 -6.32 -12.46 7.94
C ASP A 221 -6.48 -10.96 8.20
N TRP A 222 -5.63 -10.13 7.59
CA TRP A 222 -5.78 -8.69 7.69
C TRP A 222 -7.08 -8.22 7.08
N GLY A 223 -7.45 -8.85 5.97
CA GLY A 223 -8.63 -8.51 5.21
C GLY A 223 -8.45 -7.23 4.38
N ARG A 224 -9.52 -6.84 3.69
CA ARG A 224 -9.51 -5.63 2.87
C ARG A 224 -9.30 -4.39 3.73
N GLY A 225 -8.53 -3.43 3.23
CA GLY A 225 -8.33 -2.12 3.84
C GLY A 225 -7.39 -2.10 5.05
N ARG A 226 -6.72 -3.20 5.36
CA ARG A 226 -5.73 -3.25 6.44
C ARG A 226 -4.39 -3.79 5.97
N ASP A 227 -3.35 -3.37 6.67
CA ASP A 227 -2.03 -3.99 6.60
C ASP A 227 -1.39 -4.10 7.99
N ASP A 228 -0.39 -4.95 8.14
CA ASP A 228 0.49 -4.98 9.30
C ASP A 228 1.84 -4.33 8.92
N GLY A 229 1.78 -3.03 8.63
CA GLY A 229 2.89 -2.25 8.10
C GLY A 229 4.13 -2.26 9.00
N MET A 230 3.94 -2.40 10.32
CA MET A 230 5.06 -2.49 11.25
C MET A 230 5.77 -3.83 11.13
N ASN A 231 5.06 -4.93 11.06
CA ASN A 231 5.65 -6.24 10.84
C ASN A 231 6.27 -6.35 9.44
N LEU A 232 5.68 -5.74 8.41
CA LEU A 232 6.34 -5.60 7.11
C LEU A 232 7.70 -4.91 7.26
N THR A 233 7.76 -3.76 7.92
CA THR A 233 9.02 -3.03 8.17
C THR A 233 10.00 -3.85 9.03
N ARG A 234 9.52 -4.50 10.09
CA ARG A 234 10.35 -5.34 10.97
C ARG A 234 10.99 -6.51 10.22
N TYR A 235 10.24 -7.21 9.41
CA TYR A 235 10.74 -8.42 8.75
C TYR A 235 11.48 -8.15 7.45
N PHE A 236 11.11 -7.10 6.68
CA PHE A 236 11.78 -6.80 5.41
C PHE A 236 12.94 -5.83 5.55
N MET A 237 12.76 -4.72 6.24
CA MET A 237 13.81 -3.71 6.37
C MET A 237 14.77 -4.03 7.53
N ILE A 238 14.24 -4.28 8.73
CA ILE A 238 15.05 -4.50 9.94
C ILE A 238 15.61 -5.92 10.03
N ARG A 239 14.99 -6.89 9.34
CA ARG A 239 15.35 -8.32 9.44
C ARG A 239 15.24 -8.84 10.88
N ALA A 240 14.25 -8.36 11.63
CA ALA A 240 13.99 -8.85 12.98
C ALA A 240 13.55 -10.32 12.96
N PRO A 241 13.87 -11.10 14.00
CA PRO A 241 13.28 -12.41 14.18
C PRO A 241 11.75 -12.31 14.26
N MET A 242 11.07 -13.31 13.67
CA MET A 242 9.62 -13.40 13.80
C MET A 242 9.23 -13.69 15.24
N ASP A 243 8.21 -12.99 15.72
CA ASP A 243 7.62 -13.17 17.04
C ASP A 243 6.10 -13.28 16.95
N ASP A 244 5.42 -13.17 18.09
CA ASP A 244 3.97 -13.23 18.18
C ASP A 244 3.29 -11.86 18.10
N ALA A 245 4.02 -10.76 17.85
CA ALA A 245 3.41 -9.46 17.69
C ALA A 245 2.55 -9.41 16.43
N PHE A 246 1.30 -8.96 16.59
CA PHE A 246 0.31 -8.90 15.52
C PHE A 246 -0.58 -7.69 15.71
N GLY A 247 -0.63 -6.80 14.72
CA GLY A 247 -1.36 -5.54 14.87
C GLY A 247 -1.75 -4.91 13.54
N PRO A 248 -2.59 -5.58 12.72
CA PRO A 248 -3.07 -4.97 11.48
C PRO A 248 -3.82 -3.68 11.78
N ALA A 249 -3.43 -2.63 11.05
CA ALA A 249 -4.04 -1.32 11.13
C ALA A 249 -4.84 -1.02 9.85
N ASP A 250 -5.83 -0.18 9.98
CA ASP A 250 -6.55 0.38 8.83
C ASP A 250 -5.59 1.24 8.00
N ILE A 251 -5.67 1.15 6.68
CA ILE A 251 -4.84 1.97 5.79
C ILE A 251 -5.41 3.38 5.77
N PRO A 252 -4.70 4.39 6.33
CA PRO A 252 -5.27 5.70 6.58
C PRO A 252 -5.38 6.55 5.31
N ALA A 253 -6.25 7.57 5.35
CA ALA A 253 -6.15 8.69 4.44
C ALA A 253 -4.86 9.49 4.67
N VAL A 254 -4.26 9.99 3.58
CA VAL A 254 -2.99 10.72 3.60
C VAL A 254 -3.10 12.14 3.00
N TRP A 255 -4.31 12.73 2.98
CA TRP A 255 -4.52 14.13 2.61
C TRP A 255 -4.18 15.08 3.76
N ASN A 256 -3.96 16.38 3.45
CA ASN A 256 -3.65 17.44 4.40
C ASN A 256 -2.51 17.12 5.38
N LEU A 257 -1.49 16.36 4.93
CA LEU A 257 -0.37 16.00 5.81
C LEU A 257 0.46 17.21 6.26
N GLY A 258 0.35 18.36 5.59
CA GLY A 258 0.96 19.61 6.01
C GLY A 258 0.45 20.17 7.35
N LYS A 259 -0.65 19.62 7.88
CA LYS A 259 -1.15 19.98 9.23
C LYS A 259 -0.35 19.36 10.37
N TYR A 260 0.50 18.37 10.10
CA TYR A 260 1.33 17.74 11.14
C TYR A 260 2.64 18.51 11.31
N HIS A 261 2.73 19.27 12.38
CA HIS A 261 3.89 20.07 12.75
C HIS A 261 4.64 19.42 13.90
N ALA A 262 5.77 18.81 13.60
CA ALA A 262 6.57 18.07 14.59
C ALA A 262 7.05 18.93 15.76
N GLU A 263 7.34 20.20 15.51
CA GLU A 263 7.75 21.19 16.51
C GLU A 263 6.67 21.49 17.56
N THR A 264 5.41 21.21 17.25
CA THR A 264 4.27 21.32 18.17
C THR A 264 3.82 19.98 18.74
N GLY A 265 4.62 18.91 18.53
CA GLY A 265 4.33 17.55 19.02
C GLY A 265 3.25 16.82 18.22
N GLN A 266 2.88 17.30 17.03
CA GLN A 266 1.92 16.65 16.16
C GLN A 266 2.61 15.56 15.32
N LEU A 267 2.15 14.33 15.47
CA LEU A 267 2.77 13.13 14.92
C LEU A 267 1.93 12.53 13.79
N PRO A 268 2.54 12.13 12.67
CA PRO A 268 1.78 11.83 11.45
C PRO A 268 1.13 10.44 11.40
N ASN A 269 1.64 9.44 12.12
CA ASN A 269 1.12 8.07 12.07
C ASN A 269 0.27 7.69 13.29
N TYR A 270 -0.38 6.52 13.27
CA TYR A 270 -1.35 6.11 14.30
C TYR A 270 -0.77 6.09 15.73
N ALA A 271 0.40 5.50 15.90
CA ALA A 271 1.04 5.37 17.21
C ALA A 271 1.91 6.57 17.58
N GLY A 272 2.11 7.51 16.65
CA GLY A 272 3.03 8.62 16.88
C GLY A 272 4.47 8.17 17.10
N ASP A 273 4.88 7.08 16.45
CA ASP A 273 6.21 6.48 16.58
C ASP A 273 7.26 7.10 15.63
N THR A 274 6.86 8.07 14.83
CA THR A 274 7.72 8.79 13.90
C THR A 274 7.49 10.29 14.04
N HIS A 275 8.58 11.06 14.10
CA HIS A 275 8.54 12.48 14.45
C HIS A 275 7.91 13.37 13.37
N ASP A 276 8.09 13.05 12.09
CA ASP A 276 7.65 13.90 10.98
C ASP A 276 7.14 13.11 9.77
N VAL A 277 6.49 13.81 8.85
CA VAL A 277 5.90 13.25 7.63
C VAL A 277 6.97 12.67 6.70
N HIS A 278 8.16 13.32 6.60
CA HIS A 278 9.28 12.82 5.80
C HIS A 278 9.69 11.42 6.24
N SER A 279 9.88 11.23 7.54
CA SER A 279 10.29 9.95 8.11
C SER A 279 9.26 8.84 7.89
N VAL A 280 7.95 9.15 8.00
CA VAL A 280 6.88 8.18 7.66
C VAL A 280 6.93 7.78 6.20
N MET A 281 7.17 8.72 5.28
CA MET A 281 7.26 8.41 3.86
C MET A 281 8.49 7.55 3.52
N VAL A 282 9.64 7.83 4.15
CA VAL A 282 10.84 7.00 4.04
C VAL A 282 10.55 5.58 4.54
N ASP A 283 9.92 5.43 5.71
CA ASP A 283 9.57 4.12 6.27
C ASP A 283 8.61 3.35 5.36
N SER A 284 7.59 4.03 4.86
CA SER A 284 6.61 3.40 3.96
C SER A 284 7.25 2.95 2.64
N ALA A 285 8.13 3.77 2.06
CA ALA A 285 8.82 3.43 0.83
C ALA A 285 9.79 2.25 1.01
N LEU A 286 10.64 2.30 2.04
CA LEU A 286 11.67 1.27 2.27
C LEU A 286 11.10 0.02 2.94
N GLY A 287 10.26 0.18 3.96
CA GLY A 287 9.80 -0.91 4.81
C GLY A 287 8.54 -1.62 4.30
N VAL A 288 7.58 -0.89 3.74
CA VAL A 288 6.31 -1.45 3.27
C VAL A 288 6.36 -1.77 1.77
N LEU A 289 6.82 -0.83 0.94
CA LEU A 289 6.87 -1.02 -0.52
C LEU A 289 8.13 -1.72 -1.00
N GLY A 290 9.15 -1.86 -0.15
CA GLY A 290 10.41 -2.52 -0.52
C GLY A 290 11.21 -1.72 -1.55
N ALA A 291 11.14 -0.38 -1.51
CA ALA A 291 11.98 0.45 -2.36
C ALA A 291 13.46 0.18 -2.06
N ALA A 292 14.24 0.01 -3.13
CA ALA A 292 15.69 -0.16 -3.05
C ALA A 292 16.32 0.92 -3.93
N PRO A 293 16.52 2.14 -3.40
CA PRO A 293 16.96 3.27 -4.21
C PRO A 293 18.37 3.06 -4.74
N ALA A 294 18.50 2.92 -6.05
CA ALA A 294 19.79 2.88 -6.73
C ALA A 294 20.49 4.26 -6.70
N ASN A 295 19.71 5.33 -6.69
CA ASN A 295 20.16 6.70 -6.55
C ASN A 295 19.45 7.37 -5.37
N LYS A 296 20.20 7.69 -4.33
CA LYS A 296 19.69 8.35 -3.13
C LYS A 296 19.09 9.74 -3.42
N ALA A 297 19.72 10.52 -4.27
CA ALA A 297 19.25 11.88 -4.58
C ALA A 297 17.89 11.85 -5.26
N ASP A 298 17.71 10.96 -6.24
CA ASP A 298 16.44 10.77 -6.93
C ASP A 298 15.35 10.26 -5.98
N PHE A 299 15.68 9.31 -5.10
CA PHE A 299 14.77 8.81 -4.08
C PHE A 299 14.29 9.92 -3.15
N LEU A 300 15.20 10.72 -2.61
CA LEU A 300 14.86 11.84 -1.72
C LEU A 300 14.05 12.92 -2.45
N ALA A 301 14.33 13.17 -3.72
CA ALA A 301 13.53 14.07 -4.55
C ALA A 301 12.10 13.55 -4.75
N GLN A 302 11.91 12.22 -4.93
CA GLN A 302 10.58 11.61 -4.99
C GLN A 302 9.84 11.70 -3.65
N VAL A 303 10.51 11.39 -2.54
CA VAL A 303 9.93 11.49 -1.19
C VAL A 303 9.50 12.94 -0.90
N LYS A 304 10.36 13.91 -1.22
CA LYS A 304 10.04 15.34 -1.07
C LYS A 304 8.82 15.75 -1.90
N TRP A 305 8.79 15.35 -3.15
CA TRP A 305 7.66 15.64 -4.03
C TRP A 305 6.34 15.03 -3.48
N LEU A 306 6.38 13.77 -3.02
CA LEU A 306 5.22 13.11 -2.40
C LEU A 306 4.77 13.85 -1.15
N GLN A 307 5.70 14.24 -0.30
CA GLN A 307 5.40 15.02 0.90
C GLN A 307 4.71 16.34 0.55
N ASP A 308 5.25 17.10 -0.42
CA ASP A 308 4.68 18.36 -0.85
C ASP A 308 3.26 18.17 -1.45
N TYR A 309 3.08 17.14 -2.28
CA TYR A 309 1.79 16.82 -2.89
C TYR A 309 0.74 16.47 -1.83
N LEU A 310 1.04 15.51 -0.95
CA LEU A 310 0.09 15.04 0.06
C LEU A 310 -0.13 16.05 1.19
N SER A 311 0.83 16.92 1.45
CA SER A 311 0.67 18.02 2.40
C SER A 311 -0.40 19.03 1.96
N ASN A 312 -0.56 19.20 0.64
CA ASN A 312 -1.50 20.14 0.05
C ASN A 312 -2.73 19.48 -0.60
N LEU A 313 -2.82 18.16 -0.59
CA LEU A 313 -3.95 17.43 -1.14
C LEU A 313 -5.16 17.57 -0.21
N PRO A 314 -6.26 18.23 -0.63
CA PRO A 314 -7.45 18.35 0.22
C PRO A 314 -8.25 17.03 0.24
N PRO A 315 -9.02 16.77 1.30
CA PRO A 315 -10.00 15.69 1.32
C PRO A 315 -11.15 15.99 0.33
N PRO A 316 -11.85 14.96 -0.15
CA PRO A 316 -13.03 15.16 -0.96
C PRO A 316 -14.18 15.73 -0.12
N LYS A 317 -14.98 16.59 -0.72
CA LYS A 317 -16.23 17.07 -0.12
C LYS A 317 -17.25 15.92 -0.04
N TYR A 318 -18.07 15.93 1.00
CA TYR A 318 -19.19 15.00 1.12
C TYR A 318 -20.12 15.12 -0.09
N PRO A 319 -20.42 14.03 -0.80
CA PRO A 319 -21.08 14.11 -2.11
C PRO A 319 -22.62 14.09 -2.05
N PHE A 320 -23.20 13.89 -0.86
CA PHE A 320 -24.64 13.79 -0.68
C PHE A 320 -25.21 15.06 -0.04
N PRO A 321 -26.54 15.28 -0.07
CA PRO A 321 -27.17 16.39 0.63
C PRO A 321 -26.88 16.36 2.13
N ILE A 322 -26.62 17.55 2.69
CA ILE A 322 -26.45 17.78 4.13
C ILE A 322 -27.65 18.59 4.63
N ASP A 323 -28.27 18.14 5.72
CA ASP A 323 -29.27 18.94 6.43
C ASP A 323 -28.58 20.06 7.20
N ALA A 324 -28.57 21.25 6.63
CA ALA A 324 -27.87 22.42 7.17
C ALA A 324 -28.37 22.82 8.57
N ALA A 325 -29.67 22.66 8.84
CA ALA A 325 -30.21 22.99 10.15
C ALA A 325 -29.76 22.01 11.23
N ARG A 326 -29.74 20.71 10.89
CA ARG A 326 -29.26 19.65 11.76
C ARG A 326 -27.76 19.74 11.96
N ALA A 327 -26.98 20.02 10.91
CA ALA A 327 -25.54 20.23 11.01
C ALA A 327 -25.20 21.43 11.92
N ALA A 328 -25.96 22.54 11.80
CA ALA A 328 -25.82 23.69 12.68
C ALA A 328 -26.11 23.33 14.14
N ALA A 329 -27.11 22.48 14.40
CA ALA A 329 -27.41 21.97 15.74
C ALA A 329 -26.31 21.01 16.26
N GLY A 330 -25.65 20.29 15.38
CA GLY A 330 -24.55 19.36 15.73
C GLY A 330 -23.25 20.04 16.13
N LYS A 331 -23.00 21.27 15.64
CA LYS A 331 -21.76 21.99 15.98
C LYS A 331 -21.59 22.23 17.48
N PRO A 332 -22.58 22.76 18.25
CA PRO A 332 -22.45 22.88 19.70
C PRO A 332 -22.18 21.53 20.41
N VAL A 333 -22.77 20.42 19.91
CA VAL A 333 -22.53 19.08 20.45
C VAL A 333 -21.07 18.69 20.23
N PHE A 334 -20.55 18.92 19.04
CA PHE A 334 -19.13 18.71 18.74
C PHE A 334 -18.22 19.56 19.63
N ASP A 335 -18.53 20.85 19.78
CA ASP A 335 -17.73 21.78 20.58
C ASP A 335 -17.67 21.34 22.07
N ALA A 336 -18.76 20.79 22.59
CA ALA A 336 -18.86 20.35 23.97
C ALA A 336 -18.19 18.99 24.25
N HIS A 337 -18.21 18.07 23.28
CA HIS A 337 -17.84 16.66 23.52
C HIS A 337 -16.62 16.15 22.72
N CYS A 338 -16.23 16.85 21.65
CA CYS A 338 -15.21 16.35 20.71
C CYS A 338 -14.05 17.35 20.50
N ALA A 339 -14.35 18.68 20.51
CA ALA A 339 -13.40 19.71 20.14
C ALA A 339 -12.17 19.78 21.05
N ALA A 340 -12.31 19.42 22.34
CA ALA A 340 -11.20 19.38 23.29
C ALA A 340 -10.05 18.47 22.84
N CYS A 341 -10.33 17.47 22.01
CA CYS A 341 -9.35 16.61 21.37
C CYS A 341 -9.16 16.95 19.87
N HIS A 342 -10.24 17.09 19.10
CA HIS A 342 -10.20 17.13 17.65
C HIS A 342 -10.14 18.53 17.03
N ALA A 343 -10.26 19.60 17.83
CA ALA A 343 -10.18 21.00 17.38
C ALA A 343 -9.41 21.87 18.38
N SER A 344 -8.34 21.34 18.95
CA SER A 344 -7.50 21.98 19.97
C SER A 344 -6.02 21.70 19.68
N PRO A 345 -5.08 22.30 20.45
CA PRO A 345 -3.66 21.96 20.37
C PRO A 345 -3.33 20.48 20.65
N ARG A 346 -4.26 19.71 21.24
CA ARG A 346 -4.10 18.26 21.42
C ARG A 346 -4.25 17.47 20.11
N THR A 347 -4.89 18.05 19.09
CA THR A 347 -5.05 17.36 17.78
C THR A 347 -3.67 17.05 17.18
N GLY A 348 -3.47 15.84 16.75
CA GLY A 348 -2.17 15.36 16.24
C GLY A 348 -1.24 14.81 17.33
N THR A 349 -1.47 15.08 18.61
CA THR A 349 -0.65 14.51 19.71
C THR A 349 -1.15 13.13 20.13
N ARG A 350 -0.36 12.42 20.93
CA ARG A 350 -0.75 11.09 21.45
C ARG A 350 -1.73 11.20 22.63
N LEU A 351 -2.77 10.39 22.57
CA LEU A 351 -3.70 10.13 23.68
C LEU A 351 -3.27 8.82 24.35
N PRO A 352 -3.07 8.79 25.69
CA PRO A 352 -2.69 7.57 26.39
C PRO A 352 -3.66 6.41 26.13
N LEU A 353 -3.15 5.21 25.99
CA LEU A 353 -3.97 4.01 25.75
C LEU A 353 -5.03 3.81 26.84
N ALA A 354 -4.68 4.09 28.10
CA ALA A 354 -5.61 4.02 29.23
C ALA A 354 -6.79 4.99 29.11
N GLU A 355 -6.63 6.10 28.38
CA GLU A 355 -7.68 7.10 28.15
C GLU A 355 -8.53 6.75 26.93
N VAL A 356 -7.91 6.32 25.82
CA VAL A 356 -8.63 5.97 24.59
C VAL A 356 -9.23 4.57 24.63
N GLY A 357 -8.61 3.63 25.30
CA GLY A 357 -9.08 2.27 25.56
C GLY A 357 -9.17 1.33 24.36
N THR A 358 -8.62 1.72 23.18
CA THR A 358 -8.71 0.91 21.96
C THR A 358 -7.74 -0.26 21.95
N ASP A 359 -7.82 -1.16 20.95
CA ASP A 359 -6.94 -2.31 20.78
C ASP A 359 -5.46 -1.89 20.77
N LYS A 360 -4.58 -2.67 21.41
CA LYS A 360 -3.16 -2.35 21.52
C LYS A 360 -2.28 -3.07 20.49
N GLY A 361 -2.83 -3.96 19.68
CA GLY A 361 -2.06 -4.81 18.77
C GLY A 361 -1.04 -4.03 17.93
N ARG A 362 -1.46 -2.89 17.35
CA ARG A 362 -0.57 -2.02 16.56
C ARG A 362 0.60 -1.45 17.39
N LEU A 363 0.40 -1.14 18.66
CA LEU A 363 1.47 -0.65 19.55
C LEU A 363 2.47 -1.77 19.86
N ASP A 364 1.98 -2.98 20.11
CA ASP A 364 2.81 -4.14 20.44
C ASP A 364 3.73 -4.56 19.25
N THR A 365 3.43 -4.18 18.01
CA THR A 365 4.25 -4.51 16.83
C THR A 365 5.49 -3.61 16.65
N TRP A 366 5.63 -2.52 17.40
CA TRP A 366 6.76 -1.61 17.28
C TRP A 366 7.33 -1.22 18.64
N ASN A 367 8.53 -1.65 18.92
CA ASN A 367 9.21 -1.41 20.17
C ASN A 367 10.48 -0.56 19.98
N LYS A 368 11.10 -0.15 21.08
CA LYS A 368 12.32 0.65 21.13
C LYS A 368 13.47 0.03 20.32
N ASP A 369 13.67 -1.29 20.38
CA ASP A 369 14.74 -1.97 19.66
C ASP A 369 14.51 -1.88 18.14
N ALA A 370 13.27 -2.06 17.67
CA ALA A 370 12.90 -1.87 16.28
C ALA A 370 13.15 -0.43 15.81
N ALA A 371 12.79 0.57 16.62
CA ALA A 371 13.01 1.98 16.29
C ALA A 371 14.52 2.32 16.18
N ILE A 372 15.36 1.83 17.12
CA ILE A 372 16.82 2.01 17.08
C ILE A 372 17.41 1.38 15.82
N LYS A 373 17.02 0.16 15.49
CA LYS A 373 17.52 -0.57 14.30
C LYS A 373 17.09 0.12 13.01
N ALA A 374 15.84 0.56 12.91
CA ALA A 374 15.34 1.28 11.75
C ALA A 374 16.10 2.61 11.55
N ASN A 375 16.25 3.40 12.60
CA ASN A 375 17.04 4.64 12.54
C ASN A 375 18.48 4.38 12.07
N ARG A 376 19.14 3.34 12.58
CA ARG A 376 20.51 2.99 12.19
C ARG A 376 20.61 2.55 10.72
N ILE A 377 19.67 1.72 10.24
CA ILE A 377 19.67 1.23 8.86
C ILE A 377 19.50 2.39 7.90
N VAL A 378 18.52 3.26 8.14
CA VAL A 378 18.21 4.38 7.27
C VAL A 378 19.34 5.44 7.31
N ALA A 379 19.92 5.71 8.49
CA ALA A 379 21.10 6.56 8.61
C ALA A 379 22.32 5.99 7.85
N GLY A 380 22.50 4.67 7.86
CA GLY A 380 23.53 3.99 7.06
C GLY A 380 23.38 4.18 5.56
N MET A 381 22.15 4.44 5.07
CA MET A 381 21.87 4.85 3.69
C MET A 381 22.14 6.35 3.45
N GLY A 382 22.50 7.10 4.51
CA GLY A 382 22.66 8.55 4.48
C GLY A 382 21.34 9.30 4.30
N ILE A 383 20.23 8.72 4.77
CA ILE A 383 18.90 9.32 4.76
C ILE A 383 18.54 9.73 6.18
N ASP A 384 18.03 10.95 6.36
CA ASP A 384 17.51 11.39 7.65
C ASP A 384 16.16 10.72 7.95
N ARG A 385 16.06 10.15 9.14
CA ARG A 385 14.86 9.53 9.68
C ARG A 385 14.79 9.74 11.19
N ARG A 386 13.65 10.21 11.66
CA ARG A 386 13.42 10.53 13.06
C ARG A 386 12.34 9.63 13.66
N GLY A 387 12.66 8.35 13.76
CA GLY A 387 11.85 7.42 14.56
C GLY A 387 12.02 7.69 16.05
N LEU A 388 10.93 7.77 16.79
CA LEU A 388 10.96 7.96 18.23
C LEU A 388 11.39 6.67 18.92
N VAL A 389 12.32 6.77 19.86
CA VAL A 389 12.89 5.65 20.61
C VAL A 389 12.32 5.68 22.02
N GLU A 390 11.22 4.98 22.23
CA GLU A 390 10.52 4.88 23.51
C GLU A 390 10.47 3.42 23.98
N GLU A 391 10.40 3.20 25.30
CA GLU A 391 10.30 1.83 25.84
C GLU A 391 8.96 1.21 25.47
N ASP A 392 7.87 1.98 25.66
CA ASP A 392 6.51 1.63 25.30
C ASP A 392 5.88 2.77 24.52
N LEU A 393 5.08 2.44 23.51
CA LEU A 393 4.25 3.43 22.84
C LEU A 393 3.01 3.69 23.71
N PRO A 394 2.85 4.90 24.26
CA PRO A 394 1.86 5.14 25.32
C PRO A 394 0.42 5.20 24.82
N GLY A 395 0.18 5.24 23.50
CA GLY A 395 -1.18 5.36 22.98
C GLY A 395 -1.24 5.71 21.50
N TYR A 396 -2.40 6.25 21.09
CA TYR A 396 -2.68 6.56 19.70
C TYR A 396 -2.82 8.07 19.47
N LYS A 397 -2.45 8.50 18.27
CA LYS A 397 -2.60 9.88 17.83
C LYS A 397 -4.09 10.26 17.77
N ILE A 398 -4.40 11.46 18.24
CA ILE A 398 -5.69 12.13 18.01
C ILE A 398 -5.70 12.64 16.55
N PRO A 399 -6.53 12.10 15.64
CA PRO A 399 -6.49 12.51 14.25
C PRO A 399 -7.17 13.87 14.01
N PHE A 400 -6.70 14.60 12.99
CA PHE A 400 -7.52 15.62 12.35
C PHE A 400 -8.71 14.95 11.66
N LEU A 401 -9.88 15.62 11.67
CA LEU A 401 -11.12 15.05 11.14
C LEU A 401 -11.44 15.42 9.68
N ASP A 402 -10.49 16.00 8.97
CA ASP A 402 -10.68 16.36 7.56
C ASP A 402 -11.15 15.14 6.74
N GLY A 403 -12.28 15.28 6.05
CA GLY A 403 -12.87 14.21 5.23
C GLY A 403 -13.24 12.96 6.04
N ILE A 404 -13.61 13.13 7.33
CA ILE A 404 -13.92 12.02 8.24
C ILE A 404 -15.01 11.10 7.69
N TRP A 405 -15.91 11.61 6.88
CA TRP A 405 -16.99 10.85 6.28
C TRP A 405 -16.51 9.66 5.43
N LEU A 406 -15.33 9.78 4.77
CA LEU A 406 -14.76 8.74 3.90
C LEU A 406 -13.71 7.86 4.61
N ARG A 407 -13.39 8.14 5.87
CA ARG A 407 -12.35 7.40 6.61
C ARG A 407 -12.84 6.12 7.31
N GLY A 408 -14.07 5.70 7.03
CA GLY A 408 -14.59 4.42 7.54
C GLY A 408 -13.94 3.19 6.86
N PRO A 409 -13.88 2.05 7.58
CA PRO A 409 -14.24 1.82 8.98
C PRO A 409 -13.31 2.54 9.96
N TYR A 410 -13.82 2.87 11.14
CA TYR A 410 -13.17 3.71 12.13
C TYR A 410 -12.36 2.92 13.17
N LEU A 411 -11.65 3.65 14.03
CA LEU A 411 -10.53 3.26 14.89
C LEU A 411 -9.28 2.92 14.05
N HIS A 412 -8.13 2.87 14.73
CA HIS A 412 -6.84 2.60 14.07
C HIS A 412 -6.76 1.25 13.36
N ASN A 413 -7.61 0.28 13.73
CA ASN A 413 -7.69 -1.05 13.15
C ASN A 413 -8.93 -1.27 12.25
N GLY A 414 -9.74 -0.21 12.03
CA GLY A 414 -10.94 -0.27 11.19
C GLY A 414 -12.02 -1.20 11.72
N SER A 415 -12.17 -1.30 13.05
CA SER A 415 -13.09 -2.25 13.69
C SER A 415 -14.49 -1.71 13.95
N VAL A 416 -14.77 -0.45 13.63
CA VAL A 416 -16.08 0.18 13.77
C VAL A 416 -16.57 0.68 12.42
N PRO A 417 -17.65 0.11 11.84
CA PRO A 417 -17.97 0.29 10.43
C PRO A 417 -18.41 1.71 10.03
N THR A 418 -19.15 2.43 10.89
CA THR A 418 -19.73 3.74 10.54
C THR A 418 -19.56 4.76 11.65
N LEU A 419 -19.70 6.06 11.32
CA LEU A 419 -19.70 7.13 12.34
C LEU A 419 -20.83 6.93 13.35
N ARG A 420 -21.97 6.43 12.89
CA ARG A 420 -23.08 6.16 13.80
C ARG A 420 -22.73 5.05 14.81
N ASP A 421 -22.09 3.99 14.36
CA ASP A 421 -21.65 2.90 15.26
C ASP A 421 -20.54 3.38 16.20
N LEU A 422 -19.69 4.34 15.80
CA LEU A 422 -18.65 4.90 16.65
C LEU A 422 -19.22 5.65 17.86
N LEU A 423 -20.40 6.22 17.73
CA LEU A 423 -21.12 6.92 18.80
C LEU A 423 -21.94 5.97 19.68
N GLU A 424 -21.92 4.68 19.44
CA GLU A 424 -22.54 3.69 20.31
C GLU A 424 -21.53 3.11 21.32
N PRO A 425 -21.96 2.70 22.52
CA PRO A 425 -21.11 1.97 23.46
C PRO A 425 -20.48 0.75 22.79
N ALA A 426 -19.26 0.40 23.16
CA ALA A 426 -18.52 -0.71 22.53
C ALA A 426 -19.30 -2.05 22.55
N ALA A 427 -20.10 -2.26 23.60
CA ALA A 427 -20.95 -3.45 23.72
C ALA A 427 -22.04 -3.56 22.65
N ASP A 428 -22.50 -2.40 22.13
CA ASP A 428 -23.59 -2.29 21.16
C ASP A 428 -23.08 -2.19 19.71
N ARG A 429 -21.77 -2.01 19.51
CA ARG A 429 -21.14 -2.00 18.19
C ARG A 429 -21.18 -3.37 17.51
N PRO A 430 -21.25 -3.44 16.17
CA PRO A 430 -21.21 -4.69 15.44
C PRO A 430 -20.00 -5.56 15.84
N LYS A 431 -20.24 -6.82 16.19
CA LYS A 431 -19.18 -7.79 16.50
C LYS A 431 -18.58 -8.45 15.27
N ALA A 432 -19.30 -8.40 14.16
CA ALA A 432 -18.80 -8.86 12.87
C ALA A 432 -19.50 -8.11 11.75
N PHE A 433 -18.77 -7.84 10.65
CA PHE A 433 -19.28 -7.15 9.48
C PHE A 433 -18.40 -7.45 8.26
N TRP A 434 -18.87 -7.11 7.05
CA TRP A 434 -18.09 -7.22 5.82
C TRP A 434 -17.45 -5.87 5.48
N ARG A 435 -16.15 -5.84 5.26
CA ARG A 435 -15.42 -4.64 4.86
C ARG A 435 -14.84 -4.77 3.45
N GLY A 436 -14.71 -3.65 2.74
CA GLY A 436 -14.16 -3.62 1.38
C GLY A 436 -15.19 -3.49 0.27
N TYR A 437 -16.49 -3.43 0.60
CA TYR A 437 -17.54 -3.05 -0.34
C TYR A 437 -17.62 -1.54 -0.42
N ASP A 438 -17.51 -0.96 -1.61
CA ASP A 438 -17.37 0.48 -1.81
C ASP A 438 -18.69 1.26 -1.98
N VAL A 439 -19.84 0.62 -1.76
CA VAL A 439 -21.13 1.32 -1.70
C VAL A 439 -21.23 2.06 -0.38
N PHE A 440 -21.48 3.37 -0.44
CA PHE A 440 -21.54 4.24 0.73
C PHE A 440 -22.95 4.36 1.29
N ASP A 441 -23.08 4.30 2.62
CA ASP A 441 -24.31 4.55 3.36
C ASP A 441 -24.32 6.02 3.89
N PRO A 442 -25.09 6.92 3.27
CA PRO A 442 -25.12 8.33 3.68
C PRO A 442 -25.87 8.57 5.00
N VAL A 443 -26.62 7.59 5.52
CA VAL A 443 -27.37 7.68 6.78
C VAL A 443 -26.47 7.30 7.96
N LYS A 444 -25.79 6.15 7.86
CA LYS A 444 -24.85 5.70 8.89
C LYS A 444 -23.50 6.41 8.81
N VAL A 445 -23.17 6.99 7.67
CA VAL A 445 -21.89 7.61 7.30
C VAL A 445 -20.74 6.64 7.44
N GLY A 446 -20.64 5.80 6.43
CA GLY A 446 -19.67 4.72 6.29
C GLY A 446 -20.02 3.88 5.08
N PHE A 447 -19.29 2.79 4.88
CA PHE A 447 -19.61 1.87 3.79
C PHE A 447 -20.69 0.85 4.19
N VAL A 448 -21.41 0.32 3.20
CA VAL A 448 -22.36 -0.78 3.41
C VAL A 448 -21.57 -2.04 3.79
N THR A 449 -21.90 -2.60 4.94
CA THR A 449 -21.17 -3.73 5.54
C THR A 449 -22.00 -5.01 5.68
N GLU A 450 -23.24 -4.97 5.20
CA GLU A 450 -24.21 -6.07 5.27
C GLU A 450 -24.84 -6.33 3.90
N GLY A 451 -25.51 -7.44 3.78
CA GLY A 451 -26.18 -7.87 2.54
C GLY A 451 -25.27 -8.64 1.59
N GLU A 452 -25.87 -9.16 0.51
CA GLU A 452 -25.18 -10.07 -0.41
C GLU A 452 -24.01 -9.40 -1.14
N GLY A 453 -24.15 -8.14 -1.58
CA GLY A 453 -23.07 -7.43 -2.26
C GLY A 453 -21.83 -7.24 -1.37
N ALA A 454 -22.05 -6.85 -0.10
CA ALA A 454 -20.92 -6.71 0.84
C ALA A 454 -20.27 -8.06 1.16
N LYS A 455 -21.06 -9.13 1.26
CA LYS A 455 -20.56 -10.50 1.49
C LYS A 455 -19.76 -11.03 0.30
N GLN A 456 -20.20 -10.76 -0.92
CA GLN A 456 -19.54 -11.26 -2.14
C GLN A 456 -18.14 -10.68 -2.34
N VAL A 457 -17.99 -9.37 -2.14
CA VAL A 457 -16.70 -8.69 -2.41
C VAL A 457 -15.86 -8.44 -1.17
N GLY A 458 -16.49 -8.42 0.00
CA GLY A 458 -15.87 -8.05 1.25
C GLY A 458 -15.07 -9.17 1.91
N THR A 459 -14.24 -8.78 2.87
CA THR A 459 -13.65 -9.69 3.85
C THR A 459 -14.42 -9.57 5.15
N ARG A 460 -14.79 -10.71 5.76
CA ARG A 460 -15.47 -10.70 7.06
C ARG A 460 -14.51 -10.27 8.16
N MET A 461 -14.82 -9.19 8.81
CA MET A 461 -14.14 -8.74 10.02
C MET A 461 -14.88 -9.26 11.25
N ASP A 462 -14.16 -9.89 12.16
CA ASP A 462 -14.68 -10.36 13.45
C ASP A 462 -13.92 -9.62 14.55
N THR A 463 -14.62 -8.76 15.28
CA THR A 463 -14.01 -7.87 16.29
C THR A 463 -13.62 -8.60 17.59
N THR A 464 -13.92 -9.89 17.69
CA THR A 464 -13.46 -10.74 18.80
C THR A 464 -12.08 -11.33 18.53
N GLN A 465 -11.59 -11.26 17.30
CA GLN A 465 -10.29 -11.77 16.93
C GLN A 465 -9.18 -10.81 17.33
N ARG A 466 -7.99 -11.34 17.50
CA ARG A 466 -6.76 -10.61 17.81
C ARG A 466 -6.52 -9.47 16.83
N GLY A 467 -6.16 -8.27 17.32
CA GLY A 467 -5.90 -7.08 16.50
C GLY A 467 -7.14 -6.48 15.82
N SER A 468 -8.33 -6.97 16.17
CA SER A 468 -9.61 -6.54 15.59
C SER A 468 -10.59 -5.96 16.61
N GLY A 469 -10.15 -5.75 17.85
CA GLY A 469 -11.00 -5.27 18.93
C GLY A 469 -11.65 -3.91 18.62
N ASN A 470 -12.97 -3.78 18.89
CA ASN A 470 -13.75 -2.57 18.64
C ASN A 470 -14.05 -1.75 19.91
N GLN A 471 -13.39 -2.07 21.03
CA GLN A 471 -13.50 -1.35 22.29
C GLN A 471 -12.82 0.03 22.22
N GLY A 472 -13.12 0.86 23.21
CA GLY A 472 -12.52 2.18 23.41
C GLY A 472 -13.13 3.28 22.55
N HIS A 473 -12.57 4.48 22.66
CA HIS A 473 -13.11 5.70 22.08
C HIS A 473 -14.62 5.87 22.39
N GLU A 474 -14.99 5.75 23.66
CA GLU A 474 -16.39 5.83 24.08
C GLU A 474 -16.85 7.28 24.37
N PHE A 475 -16.25 8.24 23.66
CA PHE A 475 -16.63 9.65 23.74
C PHE A 475 -17.92 9.90 22.96
N GLY A 476 -18.89 10.59 23.60
CA GLY A 476 -20.20 10.88 22.99
C GLY A 476 -21.18 9.71 22.98
N THR A 477 -20.83 8.54 23.52
CA THR A 477 -21.71 7.35 23.53
C THR A 477 -22.96 7.54 24.40
N THR A 478 -22.90 8.41 25.40
CA THR A 478 -24.01 8.73 26.32
C THR A 478 -24.94 9.83 25.81
N LEU A 479 -24.64 10.42 24.66
CA LEU A 479 -25.48 11.45 24.04
C LEU A 479 -26.87 10.88 23.68
N GLY A 480 -27.89 11.73 23.75
CA GLY A 480 -29.21 11.40 23.27
C GLY A 480 -29.23 11.19 21.75
N ARG A 481 -30.21 10.45 21.27
CA ARG A 481 -30.32 10.10 19.84
C ARG A 481 -30.31 11.35 18.93
N ALA A 482 -31.05 12.42 19.31
CA ALA A 482 -31.12 13.63 18.52
C ALA A 482 -29.75 14.32 18.41
N ASP A 483 -28.98 14.36 19.50
CA ASP A 483 -27.64 14.94 19.52
C ASP A 483 -26.65 14.10 18.72
N LYS A 484 -26.72 12.77 18.79
CA LYS A 484 -25.92 11.87 17.93
C LYS A 484 -26.21 12.10 16.45
N GLU A 485 -27.49 12.23 16.07
CA GLU A 485 -27.90 12.49 14.69
C GLU A 485 -27.42 13.87 14.21
N ALA A 486 -27.52 14.90 15.05
CA ALA A 486 -27.03 16.24 14.75
C ALA A 486 -25.49 16.27 14.63
N LEU A 487 -24.79 15.58 15.52
CA LEU A 487 -23.33 15.46 15.49
C LEU A 487 -22.85 14.76 14.20
N VAL A 488 -23.48 13.66 13.81
CA VAL A 488 -23.15 12.95 12.55
C VAL A 488 -23.35 13.86 11.35
N GLU A 489 -24.45 14.67 11.34
CA GLU A 489 -24.70 15.62 10.26
C GLU A 489 -23.65 16.73 10.20
N TYR A 490 -23.20 17.23 11.36
CA TYR A 490 -22.09 18.18 11.41
C TYR A 490 -20.77 17.57 10.90
N LEU A 491 -20.44 16.33 11.28
CA LEU A 491 -19.23 15.65 10.85
C LEU A 491 -19.12 15.46 9.33
N LYS A 492 -20.24 15.41 8.60
CA LYS A 492 -20.28 15.42 7.12
C LYS A 492 -19.71 16.71 6.52
N THR A 493 -19.67 17.80 7.27
CA THR A 493 -19.18 19.11 6.81
C THR A 493 -17.65 19.26 6.95
N LEU A 494 -16.98 18.36 7.67
CA LEU A 494 -15.54 18.37 7.90
C LEU A 494 -14.83 17.58 6.77
#